data_1c051ad1c08d88a82ef41e41b855872e
#
_entry.id   1c051ad1c08d88a82ef41e41b855872e
#
_cell.length_a   1.000
_cell.length_b   1.000
_cell.length_c   1.000
_cell.angle_alpha   90.00
_cell.angle_beta   90.00
_cell.angle_gamma   90.00
#
_symmetry.space_group_name_H-M   'P 1'
#
loop_
_entity.id
_entity.type
_entity.pdbx_description
1 polymer ?
#
loop_
_entity_poly.entity_id
_entity_poly.type
_entity_poly.pdbx_seq_one_letter_code
_entity_poly.pdbx_strand_id
1 'polypeptide(L)'
;YSIGYLGGWGAHPLDILVWGCECDQAGPYTVEGTGMIPDKGLYDTVYNWDMTLQMAGGVTMTFKPGGDSTKFIGTEGWVRIWRGGIDAEPKSLLTSKIGDSDVRLQESPRHDQNFIDAVKSRKQPVSNLTDAVRSDLISLLCDIAVRTGRKITWDPKEEKILGDPEATKMMSRPMRSPWTL
;
A
#
# COMPACT_ATOMS: atom_id res chain seq x y z
N TYR A 1 -9.49 -5.73 15.70
CA TYR A 1 -9.21 -6.76 14.70
C TYR A 1 -8.96 -6.19 13.28
N SER A 2 -9.18 -4.90 13.06
CA SER A 2 -8.96 -4.20 11.80
C SER A 2 -8.45 -2.80 12.10
N ILE A 3 -7.68 -2.21 11.19
CA ILE A 3 -7.23 -0.82 11.26
C ILE A 3 -8.23 0.16 10.63
N GLY A 4 -9.46 -0.29 10.38
CA GLY A 4 -10.55 0.53 9.89
C GLY A 4 -10.37 1.00 8.45
N TYR A 5 -10.77 2.26 8.19
CA TYR A 5 -10.78 2.83 6.85
C TYR A 5 -9.38 3.02 6.27
N LEU A 6 -8.37 3.26 7.12
CA LEU A 6 -6.96 3.38 6.74
C LEU A 6 -6.48 2.14 5.95
N GLY A 7 -6.80 0.93 6.44
CA GLY A 7 -6.46 -0.32 5.74
C GLY A 7 -7.52 -0.74 4.74
N GLY A 8 -8.79 -0.77 5.16
CA GLY A 8 -9.87 -1.32 4.34
C GLY A 8 -10.07 -0.61 3.00
N TRP A 9 -10.01 0.73 2.98
CA TRP A 9 -10.08 1.49 1.74
C TRP A 9 -8.68 1.81 1.19
N GLY A 10 -7.72 2.08 2.06
CA GLY A 10 -6.35 2.41 1.69
C GLY A 10 -5.68 1.33 0.83
N ALA A 11 -6.02 0.07 1.03
CA ALA A 11 -5.50 -1.04 0.22
C ALA A 11 -5.67 -0.82 -1.29
N HIS A 12 -6.77 -0.19 -1.74
CA HIS A 12 -7.01 0.01 -3.17
C HIS A 12 -6.02 0.99 -3.84
N PRO A 13 -5.83 2.24 -3.37
CA PRO A 13 -4.83 3.13 -3.95
C PRO A 13 -3.39 2.68 -3.69
N LEU A 14 -3.13 1.98 -2.58
CA LEU A 14 -1.81 1.45 -2.27
C LEU A 14 -1.44 0.27 -3.19
N ASP A 15 -2.40 -0.56 -3.58
CA ASP A 15 -2.18 -1.62 -4.54
C ASP A 15 -1.74 -1.06 -5.92
N ILE A 16 -2.40 0.00 -6.38
CA ILE A 16 -1.99 0.71 -7.60
C ILE A 16 -0.56 1.29 -7.45
N LEU A 17 -0.21 1.81 -6.27
CA LEU A 17 1.13 2.32 -6.01
C LEU A 17 2.18 1.22 -6.07
N VAL A 18 1.95 0.08 -5.42
CA VAL A 18 2.84 -1.08 -5.40
C VAL A 18 3.09 -1.59 -6.84
N TRP A 19 2.03 -1.71 -7.63
CA TRP A 19 2.15 -2.12 -9.03
C TRP A 19 2.88 -1.09 -9.92
N GLY A 20 2.71 0.19 -9.61
CA GLY A 20 3.22 1.27 -10.46
C GLY A 20 4.68 1.63 -10.22
N CYS A 21 5.24 1.40 -9.03
CA CYS A 21 6.62 1.81 -8.77
C CYS A 21 7.51 0.75 -8.09
N GLU A 22 6.95 -0.29 -7.47
CA GLU A 22 7.69 -1.30 -6.70
C GLU A 22 8.70 -0.71 -5.69
N CYS A 23 8.51 0.57 -5.34
CA CYS A 23 9.43 1.33 -4.50
C CYS A 23 9.47 0.85 -3.04
N ASP A 24 8.44 0.12 -2.62
CA ASP A 24 8.33 -0.51 -1.31
C ASP A 24 9.32 -1.67 -1.10
N GLN A 25 9.85 -2.25 -2.18
CA GLN A 25 10.84 -3.36 -2.15
C GLN A 25 12.26 -2.90 -2.43
N ALA A 26 12.46 -1.65 -2.84
CA ALA A 26 13.78 -1.16 -3.26
C ALA A 26 14.81 -1.06 -2.12
N GLY A 27 14.36 -1.10 -0.86
CA GLY A 27 15.20 -1.05 0.34
C GLY A 27 14.44 -0.46 1.53
N PRO A 28 15.11 -0.26 2.67
CA PRO A 28 14.50 0.35 3.84
C PRO A 28 13.86 1.69 3.54
N TYR A 29 12.68 1.94 4.13
CA TYR A 29 11.96 3.20 4.01
C TYR A 29 11.40 3.67 5.35
N THR A 30 11.12 4.96 5.45
CA THR A 30 10.55 5.54 6.66
C THR A 30 9.09 5.91 6.49
N VAL A 31 8.34 5.80 7.59
CA VAL A 31 6.93 6.14 7.68
C VAL A 31 6.73 7.10 8.84
N GLU A 32 6.17 8.25 8.59
CA GLU A 32 5.83 9.24 9.61
C GLU A 32 4.57 10.01 9.23
N GLY A 33 3.94 10.61 10.21
CA GLY A 33 2.76 11.43 9.99
C GLY A 33 1.87 11.50 11.22
N THR A 34 0.66 11.97 11.00
CA THR A 34 -0.34 12.13 12.04
C THR A 34 -1.65 11.48 11.64
N GLY A 35 -2.46 11.15 12.62
CA GLY A 35 -3.82 10.65 12.43
C GLY A 35 -4.62 10.86 13.70
N MET A 36 -5.93 10.81 13.58
CA MET A 36 -6.84 10.93 14.70
C MET A 36 -7.37 9.55 15.08
N ILE A 37 -7.40 9.26 16.37
CA ILE A 37 -8.03 8.07 16.93
C ILE A 37 -9.14 8.56 17.84
N PRO A 38 -10.38 8.02 17.77
CA PRO A 38 -11.45 8.43 18.66
C PRO A 38 -11.08 8.13 20.12
N ASP A 39 -11.31 9.10 21.00
CA ASP A 39 -11.13 8.96 22.45
C ASP A 39 -12.32 8.28 23.14
N LYS A 40 -13.46 8.19 22.45
CA LYS A 40 -14.72 7.62 22.94
C LYS A 40 -15.46 6.89 21.83
N GLY A 41 -16.25 5.92 22.21
CA GLY A 41 -17.12 5.18 21.31
C GLY A 41 -16.70 3.73 21.12
N LEU A 42 -17.21 3.11 20.07
CA LEU A 42 -17.00 1.69 19.77
C LEU A 42 -15.73 1.44 18.93
N TYR A 43 -15.25 2.45 18.23
CA TYR A 43 -14.12 2.33 17.30
C TYR A 43 -12.87 2.96 17.91
N ASP A 44 -11.74 2.29 17.71
CA ASP A 44 -10.39 2.70 18.10
C ASP A 44 -9.42 2.74 16.94
N THR A 45 -9.96 2.90 15.73
CA THR A 45 -9.16 2.90 14.47
C THR A 45 -8.79 4.32 14.08
N VAL A 46 -7.66 4.45 13.38
CA VAL A 46 -7.21 5.73 12.84
C VAL A 46 -8.20 6.25 11.80
N TYR A 47 -8.56 7.51 11.92
CA TYR A 47 -9.30 8.25 10.90
C TYR A 47 -8.63 9.61 10.65
N ASN A 48 -8.84 10.20 9.47
CA ASN A 48 -8.27 11.50 9.09
C ASN A 48 -6.75 11.57 9.32
N TRP A 49 -6.01 10.86 8.49
CA TRP A 49 -4.55 10.77 8.58
C TRP A 49 -3.84 11.63 7.52
N ASP A 50 -2.60 12.01 7.80
CA ASP A 50 -1.66 12.65 6.89
C ASP A 50 -0.30 11.99 7.06
N MET A 51 0.04 11.09 6.14
CA MET A 51 1.23 10.27 6.22
C MET A 51 2.20 10.62 5.11
N THR A 52 3.49 10.60 5.45
CA THR A 52 4.59 10.73 4.50
C THR A 52 5.52 9.54 4.65
N LEU A 53 5.84 8.92 3.52
CA LEU A 53 6.79 7.83 3.45
C LEU A 53 7.96 8.24 2.55
N GLN A 54 9.18 8.03 3.04
CA GLN A 54 10.39 8.21 2.25
C GLN A 54 10.87 6.83 1.82
N MET A 55 10.56 6.47 0.58
CA MET A 55 10.92 5.19 0.00
C MET A 55 12.39 5.19 -0.43
N ALA A 56 12.99 4.00 -0.49
CA ALA A 56 14.30 3.85 -1.11
C ALA A 56 14.28 4.37 -2.56
N GLY A 57 15.43 4.86 -3.02
CA GLY A 57 15.52 5.46 -4.37
C GLY A 57 14.99 6.90 -4.47
N GLY A 58 14.66 7.54 -3.33
CA GLY A 58 14.27 8.96 -3.28
C GLY A 58 12.81 9.25 -3.64
N VAL A 59 11.97 8.22 -3.73
CA VAL A 59 10.53 8.40 -3.95
C VAL A 59 9.87 8.84 -2.64
N THR A 60 9.13 9.96 -2.70
CA THR A 60 8.29 10.41 -1.58
C THR A 60 6.84 10.07 -1.87
N MET A 61 6.22 9.33 -0.96
CA MET A 61 4.80 9.03 -0.99
C MET A 61 4.06 9.86 0.06
N THR A 62 2.91 10.41 -0.30
CA THR A 62 1.95 10.99 0.65
C THR A 62 0.66 10.19 0.63
N PHE A 63 0.12 9.88 1.80
CA PHE A 63 -1.11 9.10 1.94
C PHE A 63 -2.07 9.82 2.89
N LYS A 64 -3.23 10.21 2.35
CA LYS A 64 -4.25 11.00 3.05
C LYS A 64 -5.65 10.47 2.71
N PRO A 65 -6.64 10.63 3.59
CA PRO A 65 -8.03 10.40 3.20
C PRO A 65 -8.46 11.41 2.13
N GLY A 66 -9.31 10.98 1.20
CA GLY A 66 -9.77 11.83 0.11
C GLY A 66 -10.39 11.04 -1.02
N GLY A 67 -10.23 11.53 -2.25
CA GLY A 67 -10.71 10.83 -3.43
C GLY A 67 -9.98 9.51 -3.66
N ASP A 68 -10.70 8.54 -4.21
CA ASP A 68 -10.18 7.22 -4.57
C ASP A 68 -9.26 7.34 -5.79
N SER A 69 -8.00 7.72 -5.57
CA SER A 69 -7.04 7.84 -6.68
C SER A 69 -5.59 7.73 -6.21
N THR A 70 -4.74 7.20 -7.10
CA THR A 70 -3.29 7.24 -6.98
C THR A 70 -2.73 8.16 -8.06
N LYS A 71 -1.79 9.03 -7.69
CA LYS A 71 -1.11 9.95 -8.60
C LYS A 71 0.39 9.74 -8.55
N PHE A 72 0.98 9.43 -9.68
CA PHE A 72 2.42 9.36 -9.89
C PHE A 72 2.90 10.68 -10.47
N ILE A 73 3.91 11.28 -9.86
CA ILE A 73 4.51 12.55 -10.30
C ILE A 73 5.97 12.30 -10.61
N GLY A 74 6.34 12.44 -11.86
CA GLY A 74 7.69 12.27 -12.36
C GLY A 74 8.26 13.57 -12.93
N THR A 75 9.46 13.50 -13.46
CA THR A 75 10.17 14.64 -14.05
C THR A 75 9.55 15.15 -15.36
N GLU A 76 8.84 14.29 -16.08
CA GLU A 76 8.22 14.61 -17.36
C GLU A 76 6.73 14.93 -17.27
N GLY A 77 6.15 14.83 -16.05
CA GLY A 77 4.73 15.09 -15.85
C GLY A 77 4.13 14.21 -14.76
N TRP A 78 2.83 14.00 -14.84
CA TRP A 78 2.12 13.16 -13.87
C TRP A 78 1.05 12.30 -14.55
N VAL A 79 0.76 11.15 -13.91
CA VAL A 79 -0.37 10.29 -14.25
C VAL A 79 -1.20 10.06 -12.99
N ARG A 80 -2.52 10.17 -13.09
CA ARG A 80 -3.48 9.92 -12.03
C ARG A 80 -4.46 8.83 -12.46
N ILE A 81 -4.69 7.87 -11.59
CA ILE A 81 -5.56 6.71 -11.82
C ILE A 81 -6.63 6.66 -10.72
N TRP A 82 -7.89 6.42 -11.09
CA TRP A 82 -9.01 6.20 -10.18
C TRP A 82 -10.02 5.24 -10.81
N ARG A 83 -11.04 4.80 -10.06
CA ARG A 83 -12.05 3.83 -10.57
C ARG A 83 -12.77 4.28 -11.85
N GLY A 84 -12.91 5.57 -12.08
CA GLY A 84 -13.60 6.13 -13.24
C GLY A 84 -12.71 6.41 -14.44
N GLY A 85 -11.37 6.26 -14.31
CA GLY A 85 -10.49 6.55 -15.44
C GLY A 85 -9.04 6.83 -15.08
N ILE A 86 -8.37 7.36 -16.06
CA ILE A 86 -6.96 7.77 -15.99
C ILE A 86 -6.82 9.18 -16.60
N ASP A 87 -5.95 9.99 -16.03
CA ASP A 87 -5.59 11.31 -16.54
C ASP A 87 -4.10 11.56 -16.39
N ALA A 88 -3.56 12.46 -17.22
CA ALA A 88 -2.14 12.79 -17.21
C ALA A 88 -1.88 14.21 -17.73
N GLU A 89 -0.74 14.75 -17.35
CA GLU A 89 -0.18 15.98 -17.92
C GLU A 89 1.33 15.78 -18.13
N PRO A 90 1.85 15.93 -19.36
CA PRO A 90 1.12 16.20 -20.60
C PRO A 90 0.25 15.00 -21.06
N LYS A 91 -0.80 15.28 -21.81
CA LYS A 91 -1.74 14.25 -22.33
C LYS A 91 -1.08 13.18 -23.21
N SER A 92 0.08 13.47 -23.77
CA SER A 92 0.88 12.54 -24.54
C SER A 92 1.29 11.30 -23.75
N LEU A 93 1.37 11.36 -22.42
CA LEU A 93 1.65 10.22 -21.56
C LEU A 93 0.58 9.11 -21.68
N LEU A 94 -0.69 9.51 -21.95
CA LEU A 94 -1.79 8.55 -22.13
C LEU A 94 -1.75 7.79 -23.47
N THR A 95 -0.98 8.31 -24.42
CA THR A 95 -0.85 7.74 -25.79
C THR A 95 0.53 7.17 -26.04
N SER A 96 1.38 7.09 -25.03
CA SER A 96 2.70 6.48 -25.09
C SER A 96 2.60 5.03 -25.56
N LYS A 97 3.41 4.66 -26.54
CA LYS A 97 3.47 3.29 -27.01
C LYS A 97 4.34 2.48 -26.05
N ILE A 98 3.76 1.42 -25.52
CA ILE A 98 4.49 0.44 -24.70
C ILE A 98 5.26 -0.47 -25.67
N GLY A 99 6.58 -0.41 -25.60
CA GLY A 99 7.50 -1.22 -26.40
C GLY A 99 7.58 -2.68 -25.91
N ASP A 100 8.30 -3.52 -26.64
CA ASP A 100 8.44 -4.94 -26.28
C ASP A 100 9.34 -5.15 -25.05
N SER A 101 10.22 -4.19 -24.74
CA SER A 101 11.08 -4.19 -23.55
C SER A 101 10.45 -3.57 -22.31
N ASP A 102 9.27 -2.95 -22.45
CA ASP A 102 8.60 -2.27 -21.34
C ASP A 102 7.84 -3.26 -20.47
N VAL A 103 7.68 -2.89 -19.20
CA VAL A 103 6.90 -3.68 -18.25
C VAL A 103 5.42 -3.67 -18.66
N ARG A 104 4.86 -4.85 -18.83
CA ARG A 104 3.44 -5.05 -19.10
C ARG A 104 2.78 -5.76 -17.94
N LEU A 105 1.76 -5.15 -17.38
CA LEU A 105 0.96 -5.79 -16.36
C LEU A 105 0.07 -6.88 -16.99
N GLN A 106 -0.23 -7.92 -16.20
CA GLN A 106 -1.17 -8.96 -16.61
C GLN A 106 -2.57 -8.37 -16.76
N GLU A 107 -3.18 -8.56 -17.93
CA GLU A 107 -4.56 -8.15 -18.15
C GLU A 107 -5.55 -9.14 -17.54
N SER A 108 -6.56 -8.61 -16.87
CA SER A 108 -7.65 -9.41 -16.29
C SER A 108 -8.98 -8.66 -16.41
N PRO A 109 -9.71 -8.82 -17.51
CA PRO A 109 -10.99 -8.14 -17.70
C PRO A 109 -12.09 -8.68 -16.80
N ARG A 110 -11.89 -9.89 -16.22
CA ARG A 110 -12.81 -10.54 -15.29
C ARG A 110 -12.07 -11.14 -14.12
N HIS A 111 -12.09 -10.42 -13.01
CA HIS A 111 -11.36 -10.80 -11.80
C HIS A 111 -11.86 -12.13 -11.20
N ASP A 112 -13.16 -12.36 -11.17
CA ASP A 112 -13.78 -13.60 -10.74
C ASP A 112 -13.33 -14.81 -11.57
N GLN A 113 -13.30 -14.65 -12.88
CA GLN A 113 -12.86 -15.71 -13.79
C GLN A 113 -11.36 -15.97 -13.65
N ASN A 114 -10.55 -14.91 -13.50
CA ASN A 114 -9.12 -15.05 -13.28
C ASN A 114 -8.81 -15.89 -12.03
N PHE A 115 -9.55 -15.67 -10.93
CA PHE A 115 -9.40 -16.47 -9.71
C PHE A 115 -9.75 -17.96 -9.97
N ILE A 116 -10.88 -18.24 -10.65
CA ILE A 116 -11.29 -19.62 -10.96
C ILE A 116 -10.25 -20.32 -11.85
N ASP A 117 -9.73 -19.61 -12.84
CA ASP A 117 -8.71 -20.15 -13.76
C ASP A 117 -7.39 -20.39 -13.04
N ALA A 118 -7.00 -19.53 -12.11
CA ALA A 118 -5.85 -19.72 -11.24
C ALA A 118 -5.98 -20.96 -10.35
N VAL A 119 -7.16 -21.19 -9.75
CA VAL A 119 -7.44 -22.41 -8.97
C VAL A 119 -7.28 -23.66 -9.82
N LYS A 120 -7.81 -23.66 -11.05
CA LYS A 120 -7.76 -24.80 -11.97
C LYS A 120 -6.35 -25.06 -12.51
N SER A 121 -5.65 -24.00 -12.91
CA SER A 121 -4.33 -24.10 -13.54
C SER A 121 -3.17 -24.18 -12.53
N ARG A 122 -3.41 -23.83 -11.25
CA ARG A 122 -2.40 -23.67 -10.20
C ARG A 122 -1.38 -22.56 -10.51
N LYS A 123 -1.73 -21.63 -11.40
CA LYS A 123 -0.94 -20.42 -11.67
C LYS A 123 -1.36 -19.29 -10.73
N GLN A 124 -0.50 -18.32 -10.57
CA GLN A 124 -0.81 -17.11 -9.78
C GLN A 124 -1.95 -16.32 -10.42
N PRO A 125 -2.93 -15.84 -9.63
CA PRO A 125 -3.91 -14.88 -10.13
C PRO A 125 -3.28 -13.50 -10.33
N VAL A 126 -3.99 -12.61 -11.04
CA VAL A 126 -3.55 -11.22 -11.22
C VAL A 126 -3.40 -10.49 -9.88
N SER A 127 -4.28 -10.77 -8.92
CA SER A 127 -4.16 -10.29 -7.54
C SER A 127 -3.56 -11.42 -6.70
N ASN A 128 -2.25 -11.50 -6.66
CA ASN A 128 -1.54 -12.49 -5.89
C ASN A 128 -1.38 -12.06 -4.42
N LEU A 129 -1.16 -13.02 -3.54
CA LEU A 129 -1.07 -12.77 -2.10
C LEU A 129 0.12 -11.88 -1.72
N THR A 130 1.24 -12.00 -2.43
CA THR A 130 2.45 -11.23 -2.13
C THR A 130 2.19 -9.73 -2.32
N ASP A 131 1.60 -9.33 -3.45
CA ASP A 131 1.30 -7.92 -3.71
C ASP A 131 0.20 -7.40 -2.76
N ALA A 132 -0.80 -8.22 -2.45
CA ALA A 132 -1.83 -7.87 -1.48
C ALA A 132 -1.26 -7.59 -0.08
N VAL A 133 -0.32 -8.43 0.38
CA VAL A 133 0.38 -8.22 1.67
C VAL A 133 1.24 -6.96 1.64
N ARG A 134 1.96 -6.69 0.54
CA ARG A 134 2.78 -5.48 0.37
C ARG A 134 1.92 -4.21 0.46
N SER A 135 0.78 -4.21 -0.23
CA SER A 135 -0.16 -3.07 -0.22
C SER A 135 -0.74 -2.82 1.18
N ASP A 136 -1.18 -3.88 1.87
CA ASP A 136 -1.77 -3.77 3.21
C ASP A 136 -0.72 -3.38 4.26
N LEU A 137 0.52 -3.88 4.12
CA LEU A 137 1.62 -3.57 5.03
C LEU A 137 1.89 -2.07 5.13
N ILE A 138 1.80 -1.33 4.04
CA ILE A 138 1.99 0.13 4.05
C ILE A 138 0.96 0.79 4.98
N SER A 139 -0.29 0.38 4.92
CA SER A 139 -1.34 0.90 5.80
C SER A 139 -1.15 0.49 7.27
N LEU A 140 -0.69 -0.74 7.52
CA LEU A 140 -0.37 -1.23 8.86
C LEU A 140 0.79 -0.44 9.49
N LEU A 141 1.84 -0.16 8.72
CA LEU A 141 2.96 0.67 9.19
C LEU A 141 2.53 2.11 9.46
N CYS A 142 1.60 2.66 8.67
CA CYS A 142 1.01 3.97 8.95
C CYS A 142 0.21 3.96 10.26
N ASP A 143 -0.59 2.93 10.53
CA ASP A 143 -1.32 2.78 11.81
C ASP A 143 -0.35 2.73 13.00
N ILE A 144 0.74 1.95 12.90
CA ILE A 144 1.77 1.87 13.94
C ILE A 144 2.45 3.23 14.15
N ALA A 145 2.81 3.95 13.09
CA ALA A 145 3.44 5.26 13.20
C ALA A 145 2.53 6.27 13.90
N VAL A 146 1.23 6.30 13.56
CA VAL A 146 0.24 7.15 14.24
C VAL A 146 0.10 6.79 15.71
N ARG A 147 -0.05 5.51 16.06
CA ARG A 147 -0.24 5.06 17.44
C ARG A 147 0.98 5.30 18.33
N THR A 148 2.17 5.17 17.77
CA THR A 148 3.42 5.43 18.51
C THR A 148 3.78 6.91 18.53
N GLY A 149 3.23 7.72 17.63
CA GLY A 149 3.60 9.12 17.45
C GLY A 149 5.04 9.31 17.00
N ARG A 150 5.64 8.31 16.36
CA ARG A 150 7.05 8.30 15.97
C ARG A 150 7.23 7.94 14.50
N LYS A 151 8.31 8.46 13.92
CA LYS A 151 8.84 7.97 12.66
C LYS A 151 9.34 6.54 12.86
N ILE A 152 8.88 5.62 12.04
CA ILE A 152 9.36 4.24 12.02
C ILE A 152 10.15 3.98 10.74
N THR A 153 11.09 3.05 10.79
CA THR A 153 11.86 2.59 9.65
C THR A 153 11.55 1.11 9.42
N TRP A 154 11.09 0.79 8.23
CA TRP A 154 10.80 -0.57 7.79
C TRP A 154 11.90 -1.10 6.88
N ASP A 155 12.30 -2.34 7.08
CA ASP A 155 13.20 -3.06 6.18
C ASP A 155 12.39 -4.17 5.47
N PRO A 156 12.12 -4.03 4.17
CA PRO A 156 11.31 -5.00 3.42
C PRO A 156 12.02 -6.34 3.20
N LYS A 157 13.36 -6.36 3.23
CA LYS A 157 14.13 -7.59 3.07
C LYS A 157 14.13 -8.45 4.33
N GLU A 158 14.24 -7.79 5.49
CA GLU A 158 14.25 -8.45 6.79
C GLU A 158 12.84 -8.56 7.40
N GLU A 159 11.85 -7.96 6.76
CA GLU A 159 10.44 -7.87 7.18
C GLU A 159 10.30 -7.42 8.64
N LYS A 160 11.02 -6.33 9.01
CA LYS A 160 11.03 -5.83 10.38
C LYS A 160 11.11 -4.31 10.49
N ILE A 161 10.62 -3.78 11.59
CA ILE A 161 10.82 -2.39 11.99
C ILE A 161 12.22 -2.28 12.63
N LEU A 162 13.01 -1.31 12.16
CA LEU A 162 14.37 -1.10 12.63
C LEU A 162 14.39 -0.12 13.83
N GLY A 163 15.11 -0.50 14.87
CA GLY A 163 15.45 0.40 15.98
C GLY A 163 14.31 0.80 16.93
N ASP A 164 13.10 0.23 16.76
CA ASP A 164 11.95 0.50 17.64
C ASP A 164 11.29 -0.80 18.12
N PRO A 165 11.70 -1.33 19.28
CA PRO A 165 11.14 -2.56 19.83
C PRO A 165 9.66 -2.46 20.23
N GLU A 166 9.17 -1.25 20.56
CA GLU A 166 7.77 -1.03 20.93
C GLU A 166 6.88 -1.07 19.68
N ALA A 167 7.27 -0.38 18.61
CA ALA A 167 6.60 -0.47 17.32
C ALA A 167 6.62 -1.91 16.76
N THR A 168 7.74 -2.63 16.94
CA THR A 168 7.87 -4.04 16.52
C THR A 168 6.86 -4.94 17.23
N LYS A 169 6.57 -4.72 18.52
CA LYS A 169 5.55 -5.49 19.25
C LYS A 169 4.14 -5.30 18.68
N MET A 170 3.89 -4.19 18.01
CA MET A 170 2.58 -3.91 17.40
C MET A 170 2.35 -4.66 16.08
N MET A 171 3.38 -5.25 15.50
CA MET A 171 3.28 -6.06 14.27
C MET A 171 2.59 -7.41 14.50
N SER A 172 2.46 -7.84 15.74
CA SER A 172 1.80 -9.09 16.09
C SER A 172 0.84 -8.90 17.25
N ARG A 173 -0.16 -9.77 17.33
CA ARG A 173 -1.08 -9.83 18.46
C ARG A 173 -1.04 -11.21 19.10
N PRO A 174 -1.12 -11.29 20.44
CA PRO A 174 -1.25 -12.58 21.11
C PRO A 174 -2.45 -13.34 20.55
N MET A 175 -2.22 -14.58 20.17
CA MET A 175 -3.29 -15.46 19.72
C MET A 175 -4.18 -15.86 20.89
N ARG A 176 -5.48 -15.91 20.64
CA ARG A 176 -6.45 -16.44 21.62
C ARG A 176 -6.30 -17.95 21.71
N SER A 177 -6.19 -18.49 22.93
CA SER A 177 -6.19 -19.92 23.14
C SER A 177 -7.41 -20.60 22.45
N PRO A 178 -7.26 -21.77 21.82
CA PRO A 178 -6.06 -22.62 21.76
C PRO A 178 -5.12 -22.35 20.57
N TRP A 179 -5.30 -21.27 19.84
CA TRP A 179 -4.55 -20.97 18.62
C TRP A 179 -3.14 -20.46 18.92
N THR A 180 -2.17 -20.98 18.21
CA THR A 180 -0.75 -20.55 18.20
C THR A 180 -0.25 -20.47 16.77
N LEU A 181 0.68 -19.55 16.48
CA LEU A 181 1.46 -19.49 15.25
C LEU A 181 2.82 -20.11 15.48
#